data_9d04cd44540bde75087edff3d161cbca
#
_entry.id   9d04cd44540bde75087edff3d161cbca
#
_cell.length_a   1.000
_cell.length_b   1.000
_cell.length_c   1.000
_cell.angle_alpha   90.00
_cell.angle_beta   90.00
_cell.angle_gamma   90.00
#
_symmetry.space_group_name_H-M   'P 1'
#
loop_
_entity.id
_entity.type
_entity.pdbx_description
1 polymer ?
#
loop_
_entity_poly.entity_id
_entity_poly.type
_entity_poly.pdbx_seq_one_letter_code
_entity_poly.pdbx_strand_id
1 'polypeptide(L)'
;MVSREIFAELDYDLLTIGNHELYVTEIAYGTFANFSAAYGEKYLTSNVDIMHKDTGKWRPVGNRYRYFQTKRGLRIMAFGVLFDFQGNSNVSRVTTAQDMVKQSWFTDAVNYPEPIDLFVLVGHNPVRMNSSSSTWETVHGAIRGMRPDVPIQIFGGHEHVRDFAVYDDSATGLASGQYCETLGWLAMTGIESPTFRGKMNPRGVPNPTRRARKARGSEYEVVDAAEHGPPKRGLRYARRYLDWNRLTFAYHAARSQDHALDTHHGVAVTHSITDARQDLNLTYVFGCAPQTYCRSCKPFDTDGSIYPLLRDALAKVVVNPGRAETPRLILTNTGSVRFDLVQGPFTVDDSFIVSPFKNTFEYIPDVPYSQASQVLDILNSGPWQKRDIEAVPAMVSRDACTNPPFTYMQAKRDILAPRSVTRRGLDSTELTSGYTTTDDFGSDGDDTPHSEIPYFEYPNDIQANVSFPTDGSTPETVDLVFVSYLGANWVVPALESVGATYTADDIQLYMPEDFVSNQVLPLYAAAEWQENIPNCPVGGGIE
;
A
#
# COMPACT_ATOMS: atom_id res chain seq x y z
N MET A 1 14.82 -13.82 1.87
CA MET A 1 16.09 -13.53 1.17
C MET A 1 15.89 -13.56 -0.35
N VAL A 2 15.36 -14.61 -0.92
CA VAL A 2 15.21 -14.82 -2.37
C VAL A 2 14.51 -13.66 -3.09
N SER A 3 13.39 -13.14 -2.60
CA SER A 3 12.67 -12.01 -3.22
C SER A 3 13.51 -10.72 -3.31
N ARG A 4 14.40 -10.50 -2.36
CA ARG A 4 15.30 -9.33 -2.38
C ARG A 4 16.41 -9.48 -3.42
N GLU A 5 16.92 -10.69 -3.62
CA GLU A 5 17.92 -10.99 -4.64
C GLU A 5 17.35 -10.79 -6.04
N ILE A 6 16.15 -11.30 -6.29
CA ILE A 6 15.43 -11.10 -7.55
C ILE A 6 15.11 -9.63 -7.77
N PHE A 7 14.64 -8.91 -6.74
CA PHE A 7 14.33 -7.48 -6.87
C PHE A 7 15.60 -6.66 -7.16
N ALA A 8 16.76 -7.07 -6.64
CA ALA A 8 18.04 -6.39 -6.87
C ALA A 8 18.53 -6.45 -8.34
N GLU A 9 17.94 -7.32 -9.17
CA GLU A 9 18.18 -7.34 -10.62
C GLU A 9 17.57 -6.12 -11.34
N LEU A 10 16.70 -5.36 -10.69
CA LEU A 10 16.15 -4.11 -11.23
C LEU A 10 17.09 -2.94 -10.94
N ASP A 11 17.55 -2.27 -12.02
CA ASP A 11 18.43 -1.10 -11.91
C ASP A 11 17.63 0.18 -11.65
N TYR A 12 17.25 0.39 -10.37
CA TYR A 12 16.64 1.64 -9.94
C TYR A 12 17.67 2.76 -9.78
N ASP A 13 17.30 3.99 -10.13
CA ASP A 13 18.11 5.17 -9.83
C ASP A 13 17.97 5.63 -8.38
N LEU A 14 16.79 5.51 -7.80
CA LEU A 14 16.45 5.88 -6.43
C LEU A 14 15.46 4.89 -5.82
N LEU A 15 15.68 4.54 -4.55
CA LEU A 15 14.77 3.74 -3.73
C LEU A 15 14.66 4.34 -2.32
N THR A 16 13.59 3.97 -1.63
CA THR A 16 13.40 4.31 -0.21
C THR A 16 12.73 3.17 0.55
N ILE A 17 12.69 3.28 1.87
CA ILE A 17 12.10 2.30 2.78
C ILE A 17 10.61 2.55 2.97
N GLY A 18 9.84 1.48 3.19
CA GLY A 18 8.47 1.52 3.68
C GLY A 18 8.37 1.16 5.17
N ASN A 19 7.18 1.30 5.75
CA ASN A 19 6.93 0.97 7.15
C ASN A 19 6.97 -0.55 7.42
N HIS A 20 6.64 -1.37 6.44
CA HIS A 20 6.66 -2.84 6.58
C HIS A 20 8.06 -3.41 6.82
N GLU A 21 9.10 -2.73 6.39
CA GLU A 21 10.48 -3.10 6.68
C GLU A 21 10.90 -2.83 8.14
N LEU A 22 10.08 -2.11 8.92
CA LEU A 22 10.43 -1.65 10.26
C LEU A 22 9.67 -2.32 11.40
N TYR A 23 8.61 -3.09 11.14
CA TYR A 23 7.82 -3.77 12.18
C TYR A 23 8.62 -4.84 12.94
N VAL A 24 9.43 -5.62 12.21
CA VAL A 24 10.14 -6.78 12.74
C VAL A 24 11.64 -6.51 12.75
N THR A 25 12.27 -6.74 13.89
CA THR A 25 13.70 -6.49 14.14
C THR A 25 14.61 -7.15 13.10
N GLU A 26 14.37 -8.43 12.77
CA GLU A 26 15.15 -9.19 11.82
C GLU A 26 15.02 -8.66 10.40
N ILE A 27 13.82 -8.21 10.03
CA ILE A 27 13.55 -7.60 8.72
C ILE A 27 14.25 -6.25 8.62
N ALA A 28 14.18 -5.41 9.67
CA ALA A 28 14.85 -4.11 9.70
C ALA A 28 16.37 -4.26 9.54
N TYR A 29 16.98 -5.18 10.28
CA TYR A 29 18.41 -5.48 10.13
C TYR A 29 18.76 -6.09 8.78
N GLY A 30 17.93 -6.98 8.25
CA GLY A 30 18.12 -7.56 6.92
C GLY A 30 18.03 -6.51 5.81
N THR A 31 17.15 -5.52 5.96
CA THR A 31 17.04 -4.38 5.04
C THR A 31 18.29 -3.52 5.09
N PHE A 32 18.79 -3.20 6.29
CA PHE A 32 20.03 -2.45 6.47
C PHE A 32 21.25 -3.17 5.90
N ALA A 33 21.46 -4.44 6.32
CA ALA A 33 22.70 -5.15 6.03
C ALA A 33 22.83 -5.65 4.58
N ASN A 34 21.70 -5.98 3.95
CA ASN A 34 21.70 -6.62 2.64
C ASN A 34 21.09 -5.72 1.56
N PHE A 35 19.83 -5.32 1.73
CA PHE A 35 19.09 -4.63 0.67
C PHE A 35 19.62 -3.21 0.44
N SER A 36 19.77 -2.41 1.51
CA SER A 36 20.35 -1.07 1.42
C SER A 36 21.79 -1.12 0.89
N ALA A 37 22.58 -2.09 1.32
CA ALA A 37 23.94 -2.28 0.86
C ALA A 37 24.03 -2.63 -0.64
N ALA A 38 23.11 -3.43 -1.17
CA ALA A 38 23.07 -3.81 -2.58
C ALA A 38 22.82 -2.61 -3.50
N TYR A 39 21.99 -1.66 -3.09
CA TYR A 39 21.71 -0.45 -3.85
C TYR A 39 22.65 0.73 -3.54
N GLY A 40 23.40 0.64 -2.43
CA GLY A 40 24.41 1.65 -2.05
C GLY A 40 23.82 3.07 -1.98
N GLU A 41 24.41 4.00 -2.71
CA GLU A 41 24.00 5.40 -2.70
C GLU A 41 22.61 5.69 -3.27
N LYS A 42 22.00 4.72 -3.96
CA LYS A 42 20.65 4.84 -4.54
C LYS A 42 19.55 4.61 -3.50
N TYR A 43 19.87 3.98 -2.37
CA TYR A 43 18.89 3.70 -1.30
C TYR A 43 18.88 4.83 -0.28
N LEU A 44 17.78 5.59 -0.24
CA LEU A 44 17.65 6.81 0.54
C LEU A 44 16.71 6.61 1.74
N THR A 45 17.16 7.01 2.92
CA THR A 45 16.36 7.04 4.16
C THR A 45 16.66 8.30 4.94
N SER A 46 16.11 9.43 4.49
CA SER A 46 16.40 10.75 5.07
C SER A 46 16.00 10.85 6.54
N ASN A 47 14.92 10.17 6.93
CA ASN A 47 14.39 10.25 8.29
C ASN A 47 14.34 8.91 9.04
N VAL A 48 14.97 7.84 8.54
CA VAL A 48 14.94 6.52 9.20
C VAL A 48 16.33 6.08 9.60
N ASP A 49 16.50 5.78 10.88
CA ASP A 49 17.72 5.25 11.48
C ASP A 49 17.54 3.84 12.03
N ILE A 50 18.66 3.13 12.14
CA ILE A 50 18.74 1.82 12.78
C ILE A 50 19.86 1.82 13.83
N MET A 51 19.65 1.09 14.91
CA MET A 51 20.66 0.87 15.94
C MET A 51 21.65 -0.21 15.47
N HIS A 52 22.91 0.16 15.31
CA HIS A 52 23.95 -0.79 14.89
C HIS A 52 24.19 -1.86 15.97
N LYS A 53 24.10 -3.13 15.59
CA LYS A 53 24.14 -4.27 16.54
C LYS A 53 25.35 -4.26 17.48
N ASP A 54 26.55 -4.00 16.92
CA ASP A 54 27.80 -4.14 17.68
C ASP A 54 28.15 -2.90 18.51
N THR A 55 27.67 -1.71 18.11
CA THR A 55 28.09 -0.45 18.72
C THR A 55 27.00 0.25 19.50
N GLY A 56 25.72 -0.17 19.34
CA GLY A 56 24.55 0.49 19.92
C GLY A 56 24.32 1.91 19.38
N LYS A 57 25.07 2.38 18.38
CA LYS A 57 24.94 3.73 17.82
C LYS A 57 23.90 3.78 16.71
N TRP A 58 23.10 4.81 16.71
CA TRP A 58 22.15 5.10 15.65
C TRP A 58 22.87 5.56 14.38
N ARG A 59 22.42 5.08 13.24
CA ARG A 59 22.87 5.47 11.91
C ARG A 59 21.75 5.34 10.89
N PRO A 60 21.77 6.07 9.79
CA PRO A 60 20.78 5.90 8.72
C PRO A 60 20.73 4.46 8.20
N VAL A 61 19.54 3.98 7.84
CA VAL A 61 19.38 2.67 7.17
C VAL A 61 20.00 2.70 5.77
N GLY A 62 19.80 3.78 5.03
CA GLY A 62 20.44 4.11 3.75
C GLY A 62 21.15 5.46 3.82
N ASN A 63 21.19 6.16 2.72
CA ASN A 63 21.77 7.50 2.68
C ASN A 63 20.73 8.57 3.00
N ARG A 64 21.15 9.69 3.62
CA ARG A 64 20.26 10.81 3.95
C ARG A 64 19.76 11.51 2.68
N TYR A 65 20.63 11.67 1.70
CA TYR A 65 20.35 12.30 0.41
C TYR A 65 21.34 11.79 -0.62
N ARG A 66 21.05 12.09 -1.89
CA ARG A 66 21.97 11.84 -2.99
C ARG A 66 21.97 13.03 -3.94
N TYR A 67 23.17 13.56 -4.25
CA TYR A 67 23.38 14.46 -5.37
C TYR A 67 24.02 13.69 -6.53
N PHE A 68 23.42 13.75 -7.71
CA PHE A 68 23.95 13.07 -8.89
C PHE A 68 23.54 13.76 -10.19
N GLN A 69 24.27 13.44 -11.24
CA GLN A 69 23.94 13.87 -12.59
C GLN A 69 23.45 12.67 -13.40
N THR A 70 22.32 12.85 -14.09
CA THR A 70 21.80 11.82 -15.01
C THR A 70 22.72 11.68 -16.22
N LYS A 71 22.62 10.55 -16.94
CA LYS A 71 23.35 10.32 -18.21
C LYS A 71 23.15 11.43 -19.25
N ARG A 72 22.11 12.25 -19.12
CA ARG A 72 21.77 13.36 -20.01
C ARG A 72 22.10 14.74 -19.44
N GLY A 73 22.75 14.78 -18.32
CA GLY A 73 23.29 16.02 -17.75
C GLY A 73 22.38 16.76 -16.78
N LEU A 74 21.21 16.22 -16.41
CA LEU A 74 20.34 16.82 -15.40
C LEU A 74 20.92 16.56 -14.00
N ARG A 75 21.11 17.63 -13.21
CA ARG A 75 21.67 17.59 -11.86
C ARG A 75 20.54 17.51 -10.84
N ILE A 76 20.52 16.42 -10.09
CA ILE A 76 19.43 16.08 -9.18
C ILE A 76 19.95 16.03 -7.75
N MET A 77 19.24 16.69 -6.84
CA MET A 77 19.30 16.43 -5.40
C MET A 77 18.08 15.60 -5.00
N ALA A 78 18.32 14.44 -4.39
CA ALA A 78 17.27 13.50 -4.02
C ALA A 78 17.23 13.22 -2.51
N PHE A 79 16.00 13.04 -1.97
CA PHE A 79 15.71 12.66 -0.60
C PHE A 79 14.75 11.47 -0.58
N GLY A 80 14.89 10.59 0.43
CA GLY A 80 13.99 9.46 0.67
C GLY A 80 13.25 9.60 2.00
N VAL A 81 11.94 9.83 2.00
CA VAL A 81 11.17 10.18 3.21
C VAL A 81 10.05 9.18 3.48
N LEU A 82 10.10 8.57 4.66
CA LEU A 82 8.99 7.81 5.22
C LEU A 82 8.05 8.79 5.95
N PHE A 83 6.74 8.58 5.88
CA PHE A 83 5.79 9.34 6.71
C PHE A 83 6.13 9.20 8.21
N ASP A 84 5.55 10.02 9.08
CA ASP A 84 5.86 10.07 10.52
C ASP A 84 5.38 8.80 11.24
N PHE A 85 5.93 7.65 10.85
CA PHE A 85 5.58 6.33 11.33
C PHE A 85 6.13 6.05 12.72
N GLN A 86 5.29 5.53 13.64
CA GLN A 86 5.65 5.26 15.04
C GLN A 86 5.56 3.76 15.43
N GLY A 87 5.04 2.90 14.56
CA GLY A 87 4.87 1.46 14.83
C GLY A 87 6.11 0.60 14.56
N ASN A 88 7.28 1.21 14.54
CA ASN A 88 8.54 0.52 14.23
C ASN A 88 9.10 -0.22 15.45
N SER A 89 9.86 -1.30 15.18
CA SER A 89 10.58 -2.06 16.21
C SER A 89 11.60 -1.18 16.96
N ASN A 90 11.96 -1.57 18.18
CA ASN A 90 12.87 -0.85 19.07
C ASN A 90 14.31 -0.68 18.54
N VAL A 91 14.66 -1.35 17.46
CA VAL A 91 15.97 -1.23 16.78
C VAL A 91 15.97 -0.22 15.66
N SER A 92 14.84 0.34 15.31
CA SER A 92 14.70 1.39 14.31
C SER A 92 14.00 2.61 14.92
N ARG A 93 14.18 3.76 14.31
CA ARG A 93 13.45 4.98 14.68
C ARG A 93 13.18 5.83 13.43
N VAL A 94 12.03 6.46 13.42
CA VAL A 94 11.64 7.44 12.41
C VAL A 94 11.68 8.83 13.03
N THR A 95 12.49 9.71 12.46
CA THR A 95 12.49 11.14 12.82
C THR A 95 11.33 11.80 12.09
N THR A 96 10.52 12.60 12.77
CA THR A 96 9.43 13.33 12.13
C THR A 96 9.94 14.23 11.01
N ALA A 97 9.14 14.44 9.97
CA ALA A 97 9.51 15.35 8.89
C ALA A 97 9.82 16.75 9.43
N GLN A 98 9.06 17.21 10.44
CA GLN A 98 9.25 18.50 11.07
C GLN A 98 10.62 18.64 11.77
N ASP A 99 11.13 17.57 12.38
CA ASP A 99 12.44 17.58 13.03
C ASP A 99 13.57 17.27 12.03
N MET A 100 13.29 16.49 11.00
CA MET A 100 14.25 16.22 9.93
C MET A 100 14.67 17.51 9.20
N VAL A 101 13.72 18.34 8.82
CA VAL A 101 14.01 19.58 8.06
C VAL A 101 14.76 20.64 8.86
N LYS A 102 14.80 20.52 10.21
CA LYS A 102 15.58 21.39 11.11
C LYS A 102 17.05 20.96 11.23
N GLN A 103 17.40 19.74 10.78
CA GLN A 103 18.77 19.24 10.91
C GLN A 103 19.72 19.95 9.94
N SER A 104 20.96 20.22 10.38
CA SER A 104 21.96 20.94 9.60
C SER A 104 22.26 20.25 8.26
N TRP A 105 22.36 18.90 8.26
CA TRP A 105 22.61 18.13 7.04
C TRP A 105 21.52 18.35 5.97
N PHE A 106 20.24 18.56 6.37
CA PHE A 106 19.15 18.81 5.43
C PHE A 106 19.31 20.20 4.79
N THR A 107 19.58 21.22 5.61
CA THR A 107 19.85 22.57 5.12
C THR A 107 21.08 22.60 4.21
N ASP A 108 22.16 21.90 4.57
CA ASP A 108 23.38 21.79 3.78
C ASP A 108 23.12 21.10 2.43
N ALA A 109 22.31 20.03 2.42
CA ALA A 109 21.94 19.31 1.21
C ALA A 109 21.04 20.16 0.29
N VAL A 110 20.05 20.88 0.83
CA VAL A 110 19.20 21.78 0.03
C VAL A 110 20.00 22.93 -0.55
N ASN A 111 20.98 23.46 0.19
CA ASN A 111 21.89 24.52 -0.24
C ASN A 111 23.22 23.99 -0.79
N TYR A 112 23.20 22.76 -1.34
CA TYR A 112 24.40 22.14 -1.90
C TYR A 112 25.18 23.10 -2.82
N PRO A 113 26.52 23.15 -2.71
CA PRO A 113 27.31 24.16 -3.40
C PRO A 113 27.28 24.06 -4.94
N GLU A 114 27.06 22.84 -5.45
CA GLU A 114 26.91 22.64 -6.88
C GLU A 114 25.44 22.94 -7.32
N PRO A 115 25.24 23.38 -8.56
CA PRO A 115 23.91 23.71 -9.05
C PRO A 115 22.95 22.52 -9.06
N ILE A 116 21.74 22.72 -8.59
CA ILE A 116 20.63 21.75 -8.60
C ILE A 116 19.61 22.19 -9.65
N ASP A 117 19.31 21.31 -10.62
CA ASP A 117 18.32 21.55 -11.66
C ASP A 117 16.93 21.06 -11.25
N LEU A 118 16.86 20.04 -10.37
CA LEU A 118 15.64 19.40 -9.93
C LEU A 118 15.83 18.74 -8.56
N PHE A 119 14.91 18.95 -7.65
CA PHE A 119 14.75 18.11 -6.47
C PHE A 119 13.85 16.91 -6.81
N VAL A 120 14.30 15.71 -6.45
CA VAL A 120 13.49 14.48 -6.55
C VAL A 120 13.28 13.92 -5.15
N LEU A 121 12.03 13.81 -4.74
CA LEU A 121 11.67 13.24 -3.45
C LEU A 121 11.00 11.89 -3.69
N VAL A 122 11.58 10.82 -3.16
CA VAL A 122 10.98 9.49 -3.18
C VAL A 122 10.51 9.16 -1.77
N GLY A 123 9.30 8.58 -1.62
CA GLY A 123 8.82 8.34 -0.27
C GLY A 123 7.70 7.33 -0.18
N HIS A 124 7.72 6.55 0.89
CA HIS A 124 6.54 5.82 1.35
C HIS A 124 5.68 6.78 2.17
N ASN A 125 4.94 7.63 1.45
CA ASN A 125 4.30 8.83 1.96
C ASN A 125 3.21 9.26 0.95
N PRO A 126 1.96 9.53 1.38
CA PRO A 126 0.87 9.92 0.49
C PRO A 126 1.18 11.16 -0.33
N VAL A 127 0.87 11.15 -1.63
CA VAL A 127 1.11 12.32 -2.48
C VAL A 127 0.18 13.48 -2.19
N ARG A 128 -1.00 13.26 -1.59
CA ARG A 128 -1.90 14.34 -1.19
C ARG A 128 -1.46 14.96 0.12
N MET A 129 -1.13 16.26 0.13
CA MET A 129 -0.71 16.99 1.33
C MET A 129 -1.79 17.07 2.41
N ASN A 130 -3.06 16.97 2.04
CA ASN A 130 -4.20 16.96 2.97
C ASN A 130 -4.54 15.57 3.51
N SER A 131 -3.80 14.53 3.15
CA SER A 131 -3.89 13.24 3.81
C SER A 131 -3.29 13.33 5.21
N SER A 132 -3.96 12.71 6.19
CA SER A 132 -3.58 12.78 7.61
C SER A 132 -2.18 12.23 7.90
N SER A 133 -1.69 11.30 7.07
CA SER A 133 -0.35 10.72 7.19
C SER A 133 0.69 11.37 6.30
N SER A 134 0.31 12.31 5.42
CA SER A 134 1.27 12.97 4.53
C SER A 134 2.16 13.97 5.25
N THR A 135 3.46 13.87 5.02
CA THR A 135 4.46 14.80 5.54
C THR A 135 5.08 15.69 4.45
N TRP A 136 4.59 15.58 3.22
CA TRP A 136 5.13 16.33 2.08
C TRP A 136 4.96 17.84 2.20
N GLU A 137 3.90 18.32 2.86
CA GLU A 137 3.72 19.76 3.09
C GLU A 137 4.93 20.36 3.83
N THR A 138 5.41 19.68 4.87
CA THR A 138 6.58 20.08 5.66
C THR A 138 7.87 20.06 4.82
N VAL A 139 8.13 18.96 4.13
CA VAL A 139 9.38 18.79 3.35
C VAL A 139 9.41 19.73 2.14
N HIS A 140 8.31 19.80 1.39
CA HIS A 140 8.13 20.69 0.26
C HIS A 140 8.29 22.16 0.68
N GLY A 141 7.59 22.56 1.76
CA GLY A 141 7.66 23.93 2.29
C GLY A 141 9.07 24.34 2.72
N ALA A 142 9.81 23.44 3.36
CA ALA A 142 11.19 23.69 3.76
C ALA A 142 12.14 23.87 2.54
N ILE A 143 12.04 23.00 1.53
CA ILE A 143 12.83 23.13 0.29
C ILE A 143 12.44 24.41 -0.45
N ARG A 144 11.14 24.65 -0.61
CA ARG A 144 10.62 25.81 -1.34
C ARG A 144 11.02 27.14 -0.68
N GLY A 145 11.07 27.18 0.65
CA GLY A 145 11.53 28.35 1.41
C GLY A 145 13.00 28.71 1.18
N MET A 146 13.86 27.71 0.93
CA MET A 146 15.29 27.92 0.64
C MET A 146 15.59 28.04 -0.84
N ARG A 147 14.85 27.33 -1.70
CA ARG A 147 15.08 27.23 -3.15
C ARG A 147 13.77 27.47 -3.92
N PRO A 148 13.27 28.71 -3.96
CA PRO A 148 11.95 29.05 -4.52
C PRO A 148 11.81 28.73 -6.01
N ASP A 149 12.88 28.78 -6.77
CA ASP A 149 12.86 28.67 -8.24
C ASP A 149 13.19 27.27 -8.77
N VAL A 150 13.63 26.34 -7.90
CA VAL A 150 14.04 25.00 -8.34
C VAL A 150 12.82 24.08 -8.36
N PRO A 151 12.57 23.36 -9.47
CA PRO A 151 11.49 22.39 -9.55
C PRO A 151 11.63 21.27 -8.52
N ILE A 152 10.46 20.75 -8.05
CA ILE A 152 10.39 19.61 -7.14
C ILE A 152 9.47 18.55 -7.75
N GLN A 153 9.99 17.33 -7.88
CA GLN A 153 9.19 16.18 -8.27
C GLN A 153 9.13 15.16 -7.14
N ILE A 154 7.93 14.79 -6.72
CA ILE A 154 7.68 13.82 -5.68
C ILE A 154 7.16 12.53 -6.29
N PHE A 155 7.69 11.39 -5.85
CA PHE A 155 7.16 10.06 -6.09
C PHE A 155 6.77 9.47 -4.74
N GLY A 156 5.46 9.35 -4.51
CA GLY A 156 4.90 8.88 -3.25
C GLY A 156 4.28 7.49 -3.36
N GLY A 157 3.72 7.03 -2.24
CA GLY A 157 3.08 5.73 -2.12
C GLY A 157 2.23 5.65 -0.86
N HIS A 158 2.20 4.50 -0.19
CA HIS A 158 1.50 4.22 1.08
C HIS A 158 -0.03 4.05 0.96
N GLU A 159 -0.73 4.94 0.30
CA GLU A 159 -2.21 4.86 0.16
C GLU A 159 -2.68 3.86 -0.90
N HIS A 160 -1.76 3.21 -1.59
CA HIS A 160 -2.09 2.16 -2.58
C HIS A 160 -3.01 2.63 -3.72
N VAL A 161 -2.93 3.89 -4.09
CA VAL A 161 -3.76 4.47 -5.17
C VAL A 161 -2.89 5.09 -6.26
N ARG A 162 -3.41 5.10 -7.49
CA ARG A 162 -2.85 5.89 -8.58
C ARG A 162 -3.30 7.32 -8.42
N ASP A 163 -2.36 8.26 -8.34
CA ASP A 163 -2.69 9.66 -8.14
C ASP A 163 -1.61 10.60 -8.69
N PHE A 164 -2.04 11.78 -9.09
CA PHE A 164 -1.15 12.88 -9.47
C PHE A 164 -1.63 14.16 -8.79
N ALA A 165 -0.77 14.73 -7.97
CA ALA A 165 -1.06 15.91 -7.19
C ALA A 165 -0.22 17.12 -7.64
N VAL A 166 -0.82 18.28 -7.68
CA VAL A 166 -0.17 19.57 -7.99
C VAL A 166 0.01 20.36 -6.69
N TYR A 167 1.25 20.68 -6.35
CA TYR A 167 1.57 21.40 -5.11
C TYR A 167 1.73 22.90 -5.35
N ASP A 168 2.47 23.25 -6.41
CA ASP A 168 2.63 24.62 -6.90
C ASP A 168 2.98 24.60 -8.40
N ASP A 169 3.29 25.76 -8.98
CA ASP A 169 3.57 25.92 -10.43
C ASP A 169 4.79 25.14 -10.93
N SER A 170 5.63 24.63 -10.00
CA SER A 170 6.87 23.90 -10.30
C SER A 170 7.09 22.68 -9.41
N ALA A 171 6.06 22.23 -8.70
CA ALA A 171 6.10 21.02 -7.86
C ALA A 171 4.87 20.14 -8.06
N THR A 172 5.12 18.86 -8.32
CA THR A 172 4.08 17.85 -8.51
C THR A 172 4.45 16.55 -7.82
N GLY A 173 3.45 15.70 -7.54
CA GLY A 173 3.62 14.36 -6.99
C GLY A 173 2.92 13.31 -7.84
N LEU A 174 3.50 12.12 -7.93
CA LEU A 174 2.94 10.96 -8.61
C LEU A 174 2.99 9.74 -7.68
N ALA A 175 1.89 9.00 -7.57
CA ALA A 175 1.81 7.68 -6.99
C ALA A 175 1.26 6.69 -8.03
N SER A 176 1.84 5.49 -8.11
CA SER A 176 1.55 4.51 -9.17
C SER A 176 0.65 3.36 -8.75
N GLY A 177 0.04 3.42 -7.56
CA GLY A 177 -0.81 2.35 -7.07
C GLY A 177 -0.06 1.34 -6.20
N GLN A 178 -0.56 0.09 -6.15
CA GLN A 178 -0.04 -0.97 -5.27
C GLN A 178 0.42 -2.20 -6.07
N TYR A 179 1.20 -3.05 -5.43
CA TYR A 179 1.54 -4.43 -5.89
C TYR A 179 1.98 -4.52 -7.36
N CYS A 180 2.68 -3.51 -7.86
CA CYS A 180 3.08 -3.42 -9.27
C CYS A 180 1.90 -3.50 -10.26
N GLU A 181 0.69 -3.07 -9.89
CA GLU A 181 -0.45 -3.01 -10.82
C GLU A 181 -0.23 -2.01 -11.95
N THR A 182 0.61 -1.01 -11.71
CA THR A 182 0.86 0.10 -12.62
C THR A 182 2.30 0.58 -12.55
N LEU A 183 2.86 0.94 -13.68
CA LEU A 183 4.06 1.77 -13.77
C LEU A 183 3.64 3.23 -14.01
N GLY A 184 3.90 4.09 -13.02
CA GLY A 184 3.66 5.52 -13.14
C GLY A 184 4.70 6.18 -14.03
N TRP A 185 4.26 6.82 -15.10
CA TRP A 185 5.11 7.59 -16.01
C TRP A 185 4.88 9.09 -15.85
N LEU A 186 5.97 9.81 -15.65
CA LEU A 186 5.96 11.27 -15.67
C LEU A 186 6.94 11.81 -16.72
N ALA A 187 6.48 12.74 -17.52
CA ALA A 187 7.32 13.54 -18.39
C ALA A 187 7.23 15.03 -18.00
N MET A 188 8.38 15.68 -18.01
CA MET A 188 8.52 17.10 -17.69
C MET A 188 9.35 17.81 -18.75
N THR A 189 8.97 19.03 -19.11
CA THR A 189 9.76 19.90 -19.99
C THR A 189 9.77 21.33 -19.45
N GLY A 190 10.75 22.11 -19.88
CA GLY A 190 10.91 23.49 -19.43
C GLY A 190 11.89 23.64 -18.27
N ILE A 191 12.59 22.58 -17.86
CA ILE A 191 13.68 22.69 -16.88
C ILE A 191 14.83 23.44 -17.54
N GLU A 192 15.26 24.54 -16.92
CA GLU A 192 16.40 25.31 -17.36
C GLU A 192 17.69 24.70 -16.79
N SER A 193 18.43 23.99 -17.63
CA SER A 193 19.72 23.41 -17.27
C SER A 193 20.72 23.56 -18.43
N PRO A 194 21.90 24.18 -18.23
CA PRO A 194 22.91 24.33 -19.29
C PRO A 194 23.55 23.00 -19.68
N THR A 195 23.49 22.00 -18.82
CA THR A 195 24.13 20.69 -19.02
C THR A 195 23.19 19.64 -19.58
N PHE A 196 21.88 19.84 -19.48
CA PHE A 196 20.89 18.84 -19.91
C PHE A 196 20.81 18.73 -21.45
N ARG A 197 20.97 17.52 -21.95
CA ARG A 197 20.89 17.16 -23.37
C ARG A 197 19.91 16.00 -23.54
N GLY A 198 18.71 16.27 -24.01
CA GLY A 198 17.82 15.16 -24.27
C GLY A 198 16.41 15.51 -24.67
N LYS A 199 15.89 14.69 -25.56
CA LYS A 199 14.44 14.46 -25.72
C LYS A 199 14.24 12.98 -25.62
N MET A 200 13.34 12.54 -24.77
CA MET A 200 12.83 11.16 -24.78
C MET A 200 11.32 11.21 -24.70
N ASN A 201 10.71 10.64 -25.72
CA ASN A 201 9.31 10.33 -25.73
C ASN A 201 9.18 8.85 -26.05
N PRO A 202 8.88 8.01 -25.06
CA PRO A 202 8.43 6.65 -25.33
C PRO A 202 7.20 6.68 -26.25
N ARG A 203 7.05 5.62 -27.05
CA ARG A 203 5.90 5.48 -27.92
C ARG A 203 4.62 5.49 -27.08
N GLY A 204 3.57 6.16 -27.53
CA GLY A 204 2.26 6.12 -26.92
C GLY A 204 2.08 6.95 -25.62
N VAL A 205 3.15 7.58 -25.09
CA VAL A 205 2.99 8.50 -23.97
C VAL A 205 2.86 9.95 -24.44
N PRO A 206 2.04 10.78 -23.76
CA PRO A 206 1.82 12.15 -24.20
C PRO A 206 3.07 13.03 -24.02
N ASN A 207 3.22 14.00 -24.89
CA ASN A 207 4.18 15.08 -24.67
C ASN A 207 3.75 15.95 -23.48
N PRO A 208 4.70 16.52 -22.70
CA PRO A 208 4.39 17.47 -21.65
C PRO A 208 3.75 18.74 -22.21
N THR A 209 2.46 18.92 -21.95
CA THR A 209 1.68 20.07 -22.45
C THR A 209 0.99 20.87 -21.36
N ARG A 210 0.70 20.25 -20.20
CA ARG A 210 -0.04 20.83 -19.10
C ARG A 210 0.87 21.54 -18.12
N ARG A 211 0.42 22.68 -17.60
CA ARG A 211 1.09 23.39 -16.51
C ARG A 211 0.49 22.99 -15.18
N ALA A 212 1.35 22.81 -14.17
CA ALA A 212 0.93 22.78 -12.80
C ALA A 212 0.50 24.19 -12.38
N ARG A 213 -0.67 24.34 -11.77
CA ARG A 213 -1.12 25.57 -11.13
C ARG A 213 -1.84 25.22 -9.85
N LYS A 214 -1.42 25.83 -8.74
CA LYS A 214 -2.17 25.72 -7.49
C LYS A 214 -3.45 26.55 -7.62
N ALA A 215 -4.59 25.95 -7.34
CA ALA A 215 -5.86 26.63 -7.34
C ALA A 215 -5.89 27.77 -6.30
N ARG A 216 -6.50 28.90 -6.66
CA ARG A 216 -6.92 29.92 -5.69
C ARG A 216 -8.28 29.50 -5.12
N GLY A 217 -8.29 28.92 -3.93
CA GLY A 217 -9.49 28.35 -3.31
C GLY A 217 -9.51 26.82 -3.36
N SER A 218 -10.61 26.21 -2.92
CA SER A 218 -10.76 24.76 -2.77
C SER A 218 -10.98 23.95 -4.06
N GLU A 219 -10.85 24.56 -5.24
CA GLU A 219 -11.00 23.89 -6.53
C GLU A 219 -9.70 23.98 -7.35
N TYR A 220 -9.25 22.85 -7.88
CA TYR A 220 -8.09 22.75 -8.77
C TYR A 220 -8.50 23.08 -10.20
N GLU A 221 -7.89 24.10 -10.79
CA GLU A 221 -8.14 24.48 -12.16
C GLU A 221 -7.00 23.99 -13.07
N VAL A 222 -7.28 23.02 -13.91
CA VAL A 222 -6.36 22.56 -14.95
C VAL A 222 -6.53 23.45 -16.17
N VAL A 223 -5.52 24.21 -16.52
CA VAL A 223 -5.55 25.05 -17.72
C VAL A 223 -4.83 24.35 -18.86
N ASP A 224 -5.57 24.01 -19.90
CA ASP A 224 -5.02 23.46 -21.14
C ASP A 224 -4.23 24.55 -21.88
N ALA A 225 -3.06 24.21 -22.41
CA ALA A 225 -2.16 25.18 -23.08
C ALA A 225 -2.73 25.76 -24.39
N ALA A 226 -3.86 25.22 -24.85
CA ALA A 226 -4.50 25.66 -26.10
C ALA A 226 -5.27 27.00 -25.97
N GLU A 227 -5.64 27.43 -24.76
CA GLU A 227 -6.49 28.63 -24.58
C GLU A 227 -5.71 29.95 -24.37
N HIS A 228 -4.42 29.86 -24.07
CA HIS A 228 -3.65 31.07 -23.78
C HIS A 228 -2.34 31.02 -24.57
N GLY A 229 -2.17 31.94 -25.51
CA GLY A 229 -1.06 32.12 -26.44
C GLY A 229 0.34 31.58 -26.04
N PRO A 230 1.39 31.68 -26.87
CA PRO A 230 2.66 30.98 -26.63
C PRO A 230 3.21 31.32 -25.25
N PRO A 231 3.47 30.33 -24.40
CA PRO A 231 3.76 30.55 -23.00
C PRO A 231 5.12 31.21 -22.82
N LYS A 232 5.16 32.27 -22.07
CA LYS A 232 6.37 32.70 -21.38
C LYS A 232 6.82 31.51 -20.52
N ARG A 233 8.09 31.10 -20.66
CA ARG A 233 8.85 30.05 -19.96
C ARG A 233 8.14 29.47 -18.71
N GLY A 234 7.86 28.18 -18.71
CA GLY A 234 7.23 27.49 -17.58
C GLY A 234 7.27 25.99 -17.77
N LEU A 235 7.30 25.26 -16.65
CA LEU A 235 7.28 23.81 -16.65
C LEU A 235 5.97 23.29 -17.22
N ARG A 236 6.07 22.20 -17.97
CA ARG A 236 4.92 21.45 -18.46
C ARG A 236 5.12 20.00 -18.14
N TYR A 237 4.01 19.32 -17.88
CA TYR A 237 3.95 17.97 -17.43
C TYR A 237 3.04 17.12 -18.32
N ALA A 238 3.31 15.82 -18.34
CA ALA A 238 2.39 14.79 -18.77
C ALA A 238 2.59 13.57 -17.89
N ARG A 239 1.51 12.88 -17.52
CA ARG A 239 1.56 11.65 -16.75
C ARG A 239 0.79 10.56 -17.48
N ARG A 240 1.15 9.32 -17.16
CA ARG A 240 0.47 8.12 -17.63
C ARG A 240 0.58 7.03 -16.55
N TYR A 241 -0.46 6.27 -16.38
CA TYR A 241 -0.50 5.06 -15.57
C TYR A 241 -0.51 3.88 -16.53
N LEU A 242 0.65 3.23 -16.68
CA LEU A 242 0.85 2.11 -17.60
C LEU A 242 0.51 0.81 -16.86
N ASP A 243 -0.48 0.07 -17.33
CA ASP A 243 -0.85 -1.19 -16.72
C ASP A 243 0.33 -2.18 -16.74
N TRP A 244 0.55 -2.86 -15.61
CA TRP A 244 1.66 -3.80 -15.47
C TRP A 244 1.34 -5.10 -16.19
N ASN A 245 1.56 -5.09 -17.48
CA ASN A 245 1.42 -6.29 -18.28
C ASN A 245 2.38 -6.28 -19.48
N ARG A 246 2.56 -7.47 -20.07
CA ARG A 246 3.51 -7.69 -21.15
C ARG A 246 3.18 -6.89 -22.42
N LEU A 247 1.90 -6.74 -22.75
CA LEU A 247 1.46 -6.00 -23.95
C LEU A 247 1.79 -4.51 -23.83
N THR A 248 1.52 -3.93 -22.69
CA THR A 248 1.85 -2.52 -22.37
C THR A 248 3.37 -2.29 -22.51
N PHE A 249 4.17 -3.14 -21.89
CA PHE A 249 5.63 -2.99 -21.94
C PHE A 249 6.20 -3.22 -23.34
N ALA A 250 5.69 -4.20 -24.07
CA ALA A 250 6.09 -4.42 -25.47
C ALA A 250 5.76 -3.22 -26.35
N TYR A 251 4.58 -2.63 -26.17
CA TYR A 251 4.16 -1.46 -26.93
C TYR A 251 5.03 -0.22 -26.66
N HIS A 252 5.30 0.09 -25.38
CA HIS A 252 6.00 1.31 -24.99
C HIS A 252 7.53 1.19 -25.11
N ALA A 253 8.11 0.03 -24.82
CA ALA A 253 9.55 -0.16 -24.75
C ALA A 253 10.17 -0.80 -26.00
N ALA A 254 9.53 -1.80 -26.57
CA ALA A 254 10.16 -2.64 -27.58
C ALA A 254 10.01 -2.15 -29.03
N ARG A 255 9.19 -1.15 -29.30
CA ARG A 255 8.90 -0.59 -30.65
C ARG A 255 8.43 -1.57 -31.72
N SER A 256 8.37 -2.86 -31.44
CA SER A 256 7.91 -3.92 -32.32
C SER A 256 7.09 -4.93 -31.54
N GLN A 257 6.16 -5.58 -32.21
CA GLN A 257 5.38 -6.65 -31.60
C GLN A 257 6.28 -7.84 -31.24
N ASP A 258 6.19 -8.32 -30.04
CA ASP A 258 6.50 -9.60 -29.43
C ASP A 258 7.95 -10.01 -29.10
N HIS A 259 8.95 -9.87 -29.94
CA HIS A 259 10.24 -10.55 -29.68
C HIS A 259 11.33 -9.69 -29.04
N ALA A 260 11.21 -8.37 -29.06
CA ALA A 260 12.24 -7.48 -28.52
C ALA A 260 12.11 -7.20 -27.01
N LEU A 261 11.03 -7.68 -26.37
CA LEU A 261 10.84 -7.56 -24.91
C LEU A 261 11.63 -8.62 -24.15
N ASP A 262 11.75 -9.82 -24.73
CA ASP A 262 12.44 -10.95 -24.10
C ASP A 262 13.96 -10.84 -24.31
N THR A 263 14.60 -10.15 -23.39
CA THR A 263 16.08 -10.13 -23.35
C THR A 263 16.60 -11.41 -22.69
N HIS A 264 17.83 -11.81 -23.02
CA HIS A 264 18.47 -12.96 -22.36
C HIS A 264 18.49 -12.81 -20.82
N HIS A 265 18.75 -11.61 -20.33
CA HIS A 265 18.72 -11.32 -18.90
C HIS A 265 17.31 -11.45 -18.32
N GLY A 266 16.29 -10.89 -18.94
CA GLY A 266 14.90 -11.00 -18.50
C GLY A 266 14.41 -12.45 -18.44
N VAL A 267 14.79 -13.27 -19.42
CA VAL A 267 14.49 -14.72 -19.43
C VAL A 267 15.19 -15.42 -18.26
N ALA A 268 16.47 -15.10 -18.00
CA ALA A 268 17.19 -15.68 -16.87
C ALA A 268 16.53 -15.32 -15.52
N VAL A 269 16.10 -14.06 -15.34
CA VAL A 269 15.35 -13.64 -14.13
C VAL A 269 14.01 -14.38 -14.01
N THR A 270 13.30 -14.59 -15.13
CA THR A 270 12.06 -15.39 -15.13
C THR A 270 12.31 -16.82 -14.67
N HIS A 271 13.39 -17.46 -15.13
CA HIS A 271 13.77 -18.79 -14.65
C HIS A 271 14.09 -18.77 -13.15
N SER A 272 14.88 -17.80 -12.67
CA SER A 272 15.17 -17.66 -11.24
C SER A 272 13.91 -17.50 -10.39
N ILE A 273 12.90 -16.76 -10.87
CA ILE A 273 11.59 -16.66 -10.20
C ILE A 273 10.88 -18.01 -10.17
N THR A 274 10.88 -18.73 -11.29
CA THR A 274 10.24 -20.04 -11.41
C THR A 274 10.88 -21.06 -10.48
N ASP A 275 12.22 -21.12 -10.46
CA ASP A 275 12.98 -22.01 -9.59
C ASP A 275 12.70 -21.68 -8.10
N ALA A 276 12.74 -20.39 -7.75
CA ALA A 276 12.42 -19.95 -6.39
C ALA A 276 10.99 -20.31 -5.95
N ARG A 277 10.00 -20.19 -6.85
CA ARG A 277 8.62 -20.61 -6.58
C ARG A 277 8.50 -22.12 -6.37
N GLN A 278 9.26 -22.92 -7.10
CA GLN A 278 9.31 -24.37 -6.92
C GLN A 278 10.00 -24.74 -5.60
N ASP A 279 11.17 -24.17 -5.34
CA ASP A 279 11.94 -24.44 -4.12
C ASP A 279 11.17 -24.08 -2.84
N LEU A 280 10.38 -23.01 -2.88
CA LEU A 280 9.52 -22.55 -1.79
C LEU A 280 8.14 -23.21 -1.79
N ASN A 281 7.88 -24.15 -2.71
CA ASN A 281 6.59 -24.84 -2.87
C ASN A 281 5.38 -23.87 -3.02
N LEU A 282 5.58 -22.71 -3.63
CA LEU A 282 4.55 -21.68 -3.75
C LEU A 282 3.40 -22.09 -4.69
N THR A 283 3.63 -23.07 -5.56
CA THR A 283 2.65 -23.60 -6.51
C THR A 283 1.77 -24.71 -5.95
N TYR A 284 2.01 -25.14 -4.70
CA TYR A 284 1.14 -26.14 -4.07
C TYR A 284 -0.29 -25.62 -3.94
N VAL A 285 -1.27 -26.42 -4.38
CA VAL A 285 -2.69 -26.08 -4.42
C VAL A 285 -3.38 -26.63 -3.17
N PHE A 286 -3.95 -25.76 -2.35
CA PHE A 286 -4.76 -26.14 -1.19
C PHE A 286 -6.14 -26.65 -1.57
N GLY A 287 -6.74 -26.06 -2.59
CA GLY A 287 -8.07 -26.38 -3.10
C GLY A 287 -8.42 -25.51 -4.31
N CYS A 288 -9.58 -25.74 -4.90
CA CYS A 288 -10.06 -24.95 -6.03
C CYS A 288 -11.25 -24.08 -5.61
N ALA A 289 -11.01 -22.77 -5.57
CA ALA A 289 -12.05 -21.79 -5.21
C ALA A 289 -13.20 -21.82 -6.22
N PRO A 290 -14.44 -22.01 -5.77
CA PRO A 290 -15.60 -22.19 -6.65
C PRO A 290 -16.00 -20.91 -7.39
N GLN A 291 -15.63 -19.76 -6.87
CA GLN A 291 -15.89 -18.44 -7.44
C GLN A 291 -14.83 -17.43 -6.97
N THR A 292 -14.81 -16.25 -7.57
CA THR A 292 -14.03 -15.13 -7.06
C THR A 292 -14.72 -14.52 -5.86
N TYR A 293 -13.99 -14.37 -4.77
CA TYR A 293 -14.40 -13.67 -3.55
C TYR A 293 -13.73 -12.30 -3.51
N CYS A 294 -14.55 -11.30 -3.70
CA CYS A 294 -14.10 -9.93 -3.89
C CYS A 294 -14.00 -9.19 -2.56
N ARG A 295 -13.00 -8.38 -2.44
CA ARG A 295 -12.76 -7.58 -1.24
C ARG A 295 -13.70 -6.38 -1.13
N SER A 296 -13.96 -5.69 -2.24
CA SER A 296 -14.77 -4.47 -2.25
C SER A 296 -15.71 -4.32 -3.45
N CYS A 297 -15.65 -5.22 -4.43
CA CYS A 297 -16.50 -5.13 -5.64
C CYS A 297 -17.91 -5.72 -5.46
N LYS A 298 -18.20 -6.27 -4.29
CA LYS A 298 -19.51 -6.76 -3.87
C LYS A 298 -19.89 -6.13 -2.53
N PRO A 299 -21.21 -5.98 -2.24
CA PRO A 299 -21.64 -5.54 -0.92
C PRO A 299 -21.09 -6.45 0.19
N PHE A 300 -20.72 -5.85 1.31
CA PHE A 300 -19.96 -6.48 2.39
C PHE A 300 -20.48 -7.86 2.83
N ASP A 301 -21.78 -8.03 3.00
CA ASP A 301 -22.37 -9.25 3.57
C ASP A 301 -23.14 -10.06 2.53
N THR A 302 -22.65 -10.12 1.29
CA THR A 302 -23.28 -10.84 0.19
C THR A 302 -22.41 -11.95 -0.36
N ASP A 303 -23.03 -12.88 -1.08
CA ASP A 303 -22.29 -13.92 -1.82
C ASP A 303 -21.29 -13.29 -2.80
N GLY A 304 -20.10 -13.88 -2.88
CA GLY A 304 -18.98 -13.35 -3.64
C GLY A 304 -18.21 -12.21 -2.95
N SER A 305 -18.60 -11.76 -1.74
CA SER A 305 -17.74 -10.98 -0.87
C SER A 305 -16.80 -11.91 -0.08
N ILE A 306 -15.55 -11.47 0.14
CA ILE A 306 -14.57 -12.29 0.88
C ILE A 306 -14.84 -12.36 2.38
N TYR A 307 -15.63 -11.46 2.93
CA TYR A 307 -15.83 -11.35 4.38
C TYR A 307 -16.76 -12.43 4.96
N PRO A 308 -17.88 -12.82 4.32
CA PRO A 308 -18.61 -14.04 4.70
C PRO A 308 -17.73 -15.28 4.66
N LEU A 309 -16.95 -15.47 3.58
CA LEU A 309 -16.00 -16.57 3.48
C LEU A 309 -14.99 -16.57 4.64
N LEU A 310 -14.45 -15.42 4.99
CA LEU A 310 -13.47 -15.30 6.08
C LEU A 310 -14.12 -15.64 7.44
N ARG A 311 -15.37 -15.23 7.69
CA ARG A 311 -16.12 -15.63 8.90
C ARG A 311 -16.34 -17.15 8.97
N ASP A 312 -16.72 -17.77 7.85
CA ASP A 312 -16.91 -19.22 7.78
C ASP A 312 -15.58 -19.96 8.00
N ALA A 313 -14.50 -19.46 7.41
CA ALA A 313 -13.17 -20.02 7.60
C ALA A 313 -12.70 -19.90 9.06
N LEU A 314 -12.87 -18.74 9.69
CA LEU A 314 -12.56 -18.55 11.10
C LEU A 314 -13.37 -19.51 11.99
N ALA A 315 -14.67 -19.63 11.75
CA ALA A 315 -15.55 -20.51 12.50
C ALA A 315 -15.12 -21.98 12.41
N LYS A 316 -14.68 -22.41 11.22
CA LYS A 316 -14.32 -23.80 10.94
C LYS A 316 -12.93 -24.19 11.43
N VAL A 317 -11.93 -23.31 11.30
CA VAL A 317 -10.55 -23.71 11.53
C VAL A 317 -9.93 -23.15 12.83
N VAL A 318 -10.49 -22.07 13.38
CA VAL A 318 -10.01 -21.50 14.66
C VAL A 318 -10.76 -22.20 15.81
N VAL A 319 -10.33 -23.42 16.12
CA VAL A 319 -10.96 -24.28 17.12
C VAL A 319 -9.90 -24.79 18.09
N ASN A 320 -9.97 -24.34 19.35
CA ASN A 320 -9.21 -24.94 20.43
C ASN A 320 -9.93 -26.24 20.87
N PRO A 321 -9.28 -27.43 20.73
CA PRO A 321 -9.93 -28.70 21.07
C PRO A 321 -10.40 -28.79 22.51
N GLY A 322 -9.72 -28.12 23.45
CA GLY A 322 -10.10 -28.09 24.86
C GLY A 322 -11.31 -27.20 25.18
N ARG A 323 -11.74 -26.34 24.22
CA ARG A 323 -12.83 -25.38 24.38
C ARG A 323 -13.79 -25.39 23.18
N ALA A 324 -13.82 -26.47 22.41
CA ALA A 324 -14.57 -26.54 21.15
C ALA A 324 -16.08 -26.29 21.31
N GLU A 325 -16.65 -26.77 22.42
CA GLU A 325 -18.07 -26.60 22.75
C GLU A 325 -18.39 -25.27 23.43
N THR A 326 -17.38 -24.50 23.85
CA THR A 326 -17.58 -23.18 24.48
C THR A 326 -18.05 -22.19 23.43
N PRO A 327 -19.14 -21.44 23.66
CA PRO A 327 -19.55 -20.36 22.78
C PRO A 327 -18.43 -19.34 22.65
N ARG A 328 -18.15 -18.90 21.42
CA ARG A 328 -17.06 -17.97 21.17
C ARG A 328 -17.36 -16.94 20.10
N LEU A 329 -16.81 -15.76 20.28
CA LEU A 329 -16.76 -14.69 19.30
C LEU A 329 -15.32 -14.59 18.79
N ILE A 330 -15.12 -14.69 17.46
CA ILE A 330 -13.79 -14.64 16.86
C ILE A 330 -13.68 -13.35 16.04
N LEU A 331 -12.83 -12.42 16.49
CA LEU A 331 -12.62 -11.10 15.90
C LEU A 331 -11.36 -11.07 15.03
N THR A 332 -11.47 -10.48 13.85
CA THR A 332 -10.32 -10.12 13.02
C THR A 332 -10.55 -8.80 12.30
N ASN A 333 -9.48 -8.10 11.95
CA ASN A 333 -9.56 -6.88 11.17
C ASN A 333 -9.65 -7.18 9.67
N THR A 334 -10.44 -6.43 8.92
CA THR A 334 -10.60 -6.55 7.47
C THR A 334 -9.34 -6.18 6.70
N GLY A 335 -8.48 -5.35 7.30
CA GLY A 335 -7.16 -5.00 6.77
C GLY A 335 -6.20 -6.20 6.66
N SER A 336 -6.50 -7.35 7.28
CA SER A 336 -5.76 -8.60 7.11
C SER A 336 -5.91 -9.19 5.71
N VAL A 337 -6.98 -8.85 4.98
CA VAL A 337 -7.22 -9.25 3.59
C VAL A 337 -6.72 -8.15 2.65
N ARG A 338 -5.79 -8.49 1.77
CA ARG A 338 -5.11 -7.54 0.87
C ARG A 338 -5.56 -7.60 -0.57
N PHE A 339 -6.05 -8.75 -1.02
CA PHE A 339 -6.47 -8.99 -2.40
C PHE A 339 -7.75 -9.81 -2.47
N ASP A 340 -8.40 -9.78 -3.63
CA ASP A 340 -9.48 -10.70 -3.97
C ASP A 340 -8.94 -12.14 -4.01
N LEU A 341 -9.73 -13.10 -3.57
CA LEU A 341 -9.44 -14.51 -3.78
C LEU A 341 -10.09 -14.92 -5.11
N VAL A 342 -9.28 -15.15 -6.12
CA VAL A 342 -9.75 -15.39 -7.49
C VAL A 342 -10.24 -16.83 -7.64
N GLN A 343 -11.29 -17.04 -8.45
CA GLN A 343 -11.79 -18.37 -8.82
C GLN A 343 -10.67 -19.21 -9.43
N GLY A 344 -10.58 -20.47 -9.05
CA GLY A 344 -9.60 -21.41 -9.56
C GLY A 344 -8.65 -21.96 -8.51
N PRO A 345 -7.46 -22.44 -8.89
CA PRO A 345 -6.49 -22.98 -7.94
C PRO A 345 -6.10 -21.94 -6.89
N PHE A 346 -6.26 -22.30 -5.61
CA PHE A 346 -5.81 -21.48 -4.49
C PHE A 346 -4.49 -22.06 -3.98
N THR A 347 -3.40 -21.37 -4.29
CA THR A 347 -2.04 -21.84 -4.04
C THR A 347 -1.43 -21.24 -2.78
N VAL A 348 -0.25 -21.73 -2.37
CA VAL A 348 0.57 -21.13 -1.31
C VAL A 348 0.89 -19.67 -1.65
N ASP A 349 1.23 -19.38 -2.91
CA ASP A 349 1.49 -18.01 -3.36
C ASP A 349 0.26 -17.10 -3.17
N ASP A 350 -0.92 -17.58 -3.61
CA ASP A 350 -2.17 -16.84 -3.45
C ASP A 350 -2.52 -16.57 -1.98
N SER A 351 -2.19 -17.49 -1.08
CA SER A 351 -2.45 -17.31 0.36
C SER A 351 -1.68 -16.12 0.93
N PHE A 352 -0.45 -15.89 0.48
CA PHE A 352 0.33 -14.71 0.87
C PHE A 352 -0.13 -13.43 0.17
N ILE A 353 -0.67 -13.53 -1.04
CA ILE A 353 -1.26 -12.39 -1.75
C ILE A 353 -2.55 -11.95 -1.03
N VAL A 354 -3.43 -12.90 -0.73
CA VAL A 354 -4.75 -12.61 -0.13
C VAL A 354 -4.63 -12.20 1.34
N SER A 355 -3.85 -12.95 2.16
CA SER A 355 -3.75 -12.70 3.60
C SER A 355 -2.34 -13.00 4.11
N PRO A 356 -1.38 -12.05 4.02
CA PRO A 356 0.04 -12.28 4.30
C PRO A 356 0.43 -12.28 5.78
N PHE A 357 -0.45 -11.84 6.69
CA PHE A 357 -0.09 -11.56 8.07
C PHE A 357 -0.08 -12.80 8.96
N LYS A 358 0.93 -12.88 9.85
CA LYS A 358 1.14 -13.98 10.79
C LYS A 358 0.81 -13.55 12.22
N ASN A 359 -0.45 -13.20 12.45
CA ASN A 359 -0.93 -12.92 13.81
C ASN A 359 -1.33 -14.22 14.50
N THR A 360 -0.96 -14.41 15.76
CA THR A 360 -1.48 -15.48 16.60
C THR A 360 -2.95 -15.23 16.94
N PHE A 361 -3.66 -16.30 17.35
CA PHE A 361 -5.00 -16.17 17.91
C PHE A 361 -4.92 -16.22 19.42
N GLU A 362 -5.35 -15.13 20.02
CA GLU A 362 -5.40 -14.90 21.46
C GLU A 362 -6.85 -14.81 21.93
N TYR A 363 -7.11 -14.90 23.23
CA TYR A 363 -8.45 -14.78 23.79
C TYR A 363 -8.45 -14.32 25.23
N ILE A 364 -9.59 -13.83 25.65
CA ILE A 364 -9.96 -13.67 27.06
C ILE A 364 -11.07 -14.70 27.34
N PRO A 365 -10.85 -15.65 28.28
CA PRO A 365 -11.82 -16.71 28.57
C PRO A 365 -13.05 -16.18 29.32
N ASP A 366 -14.19 -16.82 29.11
CA ASP A 366 -15.41 -16.70 29.91
C ASP A 366 -15.89 -15.24 30.12
N VAL A 367 -15.72 -14.38 29.10
CA VAL A 367 -16.20 -12.98 29.15
C VAL A 367 -17.74 -12.96 29.17
N PRO A 368 -18.38 -12.19 30.07
CA PRO A 368 -19.82 -12.01 30.04
C PRO A 368 -20.31 -11.59 28.66
N TYR A 369 -21.29 -12.34 28.10
CA TYR A 369 -21.77 -12.06 26.74
C TYR A 369 -22.31 -10.63 26.59
N SER A 370 -22.92 -10.09 27.64
CA SER A 370 -23.39 -8.71 27.68
C SER A 370 -22.30 -7.66 27.45
N GLN A 371 -21.02 -7.98 27.73
CA GLN A 371 -19.86 -7.12 27.47
C GLN A 371 -19.23 -7.49 26.13
N ALA A 372 -18.94 -8.77 25.88
CA ALA A 372 -18.28 -9.25 24.67
C ALA A 372 -19.04 -8.89 23.39
N SER A 373 -20.38 -8.94 23.41
CA SER A 373 -21.23 -8.63 22.25
C SER A 373 -21.15 -7.17 21.77
N GLN A 374 -20.67 -6.26 22.61
CA GLN A 374 -20.55 -4.85 22.27
C GLN A 374 -19.18 -4.50 21.63
N VAL A 375 -18.20 -5.38 21.75
CA VAL A 375 -16.81 -5.10 21.32
C VAL A 375 -16.73 -4.81 19.83
N LEU A 376 -17.38 -5.61 18.97
CA LEU A 376 -17.35 -5.38 17.52
C LEU A 376 -17.91 -4.00 17.13
N ASP A 377 -19.02 -3.60 17.71
CA ASP A 377 -19.64 -2.30 17.42
C ASP A 377 -18.74 -1.15 17.87
N ILE A 378 -18.09 -1.30 19.02
CA ILE A 378 -17.12 -0.32 19.51
C ILE A 378 -15.92 -0.22 18.55
N LEU A 379 -15.36 -1.34 18.13
CA LEU A 379 -14.24 -1.38 17.19
C LEU A 379 -14.61 -0.73 15.84
N ASN A 380 -15.85 -0.83 15.40
CA ASN A 380 -16.33 -0.27 14.12
C ASN A 380 -16.94 1.14 14.22
N SER A 381 -17.30 1.64 15.40
CA SER A 381 -18.08 2.89 15.54
C SER A 381 -17.27 4.18 15.54
N GLY A 382 -15.95 4.13 15.48
CA GLY A 382 -15.09 5.27 15.22
C GLY A 382 -14.91 6.37 16.31
N PRO A 383 -15.47 6.32 17.54
CA PRO A 383 -15.11 7.32 18.56
C PRO A 383 -13.67 7.18 19.05
N TRP A 384 -13.08 6.02 18.90
CA TRP A 384 -11.69 5.72 19.20
C TRP A 384 -10.69 6.34 18.21
N GLN A 385 -11.12 6.69 17.01
CA GLN A 385 -10.29 7.39 16.03
C GLN A 385 -10.04 8.86 16.35
N LYS A 386 -10.81 9.49 17.26
CA LYS A 386 -10.75 10.95 17.51
C LYS A 386 -10.25 11.37 18.88
N ARG A 387 -10.23 10.51 19.90
CA ARG A 387 -9.89 10.93 21.28
C ARG A 387 -8.50 10.62 21.75
N ASP A 388 -7.83 9.62 21.22
CA ASP A 388 -6.61 9.06 21.84
C ASP A 388 -5.34 9.15 20.99
N ILE A 389 -5.35 9.90 19.89
CA ILE A 389 -4.13 10.20 19.11
C ILE A 389 -3.10 10.98 19.98
N GLU A 390 -3.56 11.68 21.03
CA GLU A 390 -2.67 12.40 21.96
C GLU A 390 -2.21 11.59 23.18
N ALA A 391 -2.85 10.45 23.49
CA ALA A 391 -2.64 9.74 24.75
C ALA A 391 -1.96 8.36 24.65
N VAL A 392 -1.82 7.77 23.47
CA VAL A 392 -1.19 6.45 23.32
C VAL A 392 0.10 6.56 22.51
N PRO A 393 1.27 6.35 23.13
CA PRO A 393 2.52 6.26 22.38
C PRO A 393 2.48 5.00 21.50
N ALA A 394 2.70 5.17 20.19
CA ALA A 394 2.94 4.12 19.21
C ALA A 394 1.72 3.35 18.66
N MET A 395 0.53 3.92 18.60
CA MET A 395 -0.52 3.31 17.78
C MET A 395 -0.32 3.65 16.31
N VAL A 396 -0.06 2.61 15.52
CA VAL A 396 -0.19 2.68 14.07
C VAL A 396 -1.63 3.11 13.78
N SER A 397 -1.81 4.24 13.11
CA SER A 397 -3.14 4.64 12.65
C SER A 397 -3.80 3.46 11.91
N ARG A 398 -5.02 3.08 12.26
CA ARG A 398 -5.79 2.07 11.53
C ARG A 398 -5.89 2.39 10.05
N ASP A 399 -5.91 3.68 9.71
CA ASP A 399 -5.89 4.18 8.34
C ASP A 399 -4.64 3.73 7.57
N ALA A 400 -3.53 3.48 8.27
CA ALA A 400 -2.30 2.96 7.65
C ALA A 400 -2.38 1.47 7.26
N CYS A 401 -3.34 0.73 7.80
CA CYS A 401 -3.52 -0.71 7.54
C CYS A 401 -4.69 -1.03 6.61
N THR A 402 -5.60 -0.10 6.38
CA THR A 402 -6.69 -0.25 5.41
C THR A 402 -6.25 0.23 4.03
N ASN A 403 -6.69 -0.43 3.00
CA ASN A 403 -6.25 -0.14 1.65
C ASN A 403 -7.45 -0.05 0.66
N PRO A 404 -7.72 1.12 0.07
CA PRO A 404 -7.26 2.44 0.47
C PRO A 404 -7.86 2.86 1.83
N PRO A 405 -7.28 3.85 2.53
CA PRO A 405 -7.86 4.35 3.77
C PRO A 405 -9.31 4.77 3.57
N PHE A 406 -10.19 4.34 4.46
CA PHE A 406 -11.63 4.56 4.37
C PHE A 406 -12.01 6.05 4.21
N THR A 407 -11.35 6.93 4.94
CA THR A 407 -11.54 8.38 4.89
C THR A 407 -11.16 9.02 3.57
N TYR A 408 -10.15 8.49 2.88
CA TYR A 408 -9.71 8.98 1.58
C TYR A 408 -10.71 8.67 0.47
N MET A 409 -11.26 7.45 0.45
CA MET A 409 -12.27 7.06 -0.53
C MET A 409 -13.59 7.81 -0.34
N GLN A 410 -13.97 8.12 0.90
CA GLN A 410 -15.13 8.94 1.20
C GLN A 410 -14.93 10.38 0.72
N ALA A 411 -13.78 10.99 1.00
CA ALA A 411 -13.44 12.32 0.50
C ALA A 411 -13.37 12.36 -1.05
N LYS A 412 -12.87 11.28 -1.69
CA LYS A 412 -12.83 11.17 -3.14
C LYS A 412 -14.23 11.03 -3.76
N ARG A 413 -15.19 10.35 -3.10
CA ARG A 413 -16.60 10.30 -3.52
C ARG A 413 -17.27 11.66 -3.47
N ASP A 414 -17.03 12.43 -2.41
CA ASP A 414 -17.64 13.77 -2.23
C ASP A 414 -17.09 14.79 -3.24
N ILE A 415 -15.84 14.63 -3.66
CA ILE A 415 -15.19 15.46 -4.69
C ILE A 415 -15.57 15.00 -6.11
N LEU A 416 -15.83 13.70 -6.29
CA LEU A 416 -16.08 13.05 -7.58
C LEU A 416 -17.55 12.70 -7.81
N ALA A 417 -18.52 13.41 -7.20
CA ALA A 417 -19.92 13.32 -7.63
C ALA A 417 -19.96 13.39 -9.17
N PRO A 418 -20.62 12.45 -9.86
CA PRO A 418 -20.37 12.19 -11.27
C PRO A 418 -20.76 13.39 -12.13
N ARG A 419 -19.79 14.20 -12.50
CA ARG A 419 -19.89 14.98 -13.71
C ARG A 419 -19.67 13.99 -14.85
N SER A 420 -20.74 13.56 -15.47
CA SER A 420 -20.72 12.72 -16.65
C SER A 420 -19.90 13.40 -17.76
N VAL A 421 -18.62 13.08 -17.80
CA VAL A 421 -17.80 13.37 -18.97
C VAL A 421 -18.06 12.25 -19.95
N THR A 422 -18.99 12.46 -20.85
CA THR A 422 -19.23 11.61 -21.99
C THR A 422 -17.96 11.58 -22.84
N ARG A 423 -17.14 10.52 -22.70
CA ARG A 423 -16.06 10.22 -23.63
C ARG A 423 -16.71 9.96 -24.99
N ARG A 424 -16.51 10.86 -25.95
CA ARG A 424 -16.94 10.64 -27.33
C ARG A 424 -16.10 9.52 -27.95
N GLY A 425 -16.71 8.36 -28.22
CA GLY A 425 -16.21 7.48 -29.26
C GLY A 425 -15.83 6.03 -28.91
N LEU A 426 -16.06 5.54 -27.66
CA LEU A 426 -15.97 4.10 -27.40
C LEU A 426 -17.30 3.63 -26.79
N ASP A 427 -17.86 2.58 -27.37
CA ASP A 427 -19.08 1.95 -26.88
C ASP A 427 -18.78 1.32 -25.51
N SER A 428 -19.47 1.73 -24.44
CA SER A 428 -19.22 1.30 -23.06
C SER A 428 -19.46 -0.20 -22.82
N THR A 429 -19.92 -0.91 -23.82
CA THR A 429 -20.23 -2.35 -23.76
C THR A 429 -19.02 -3.26 -24.02
N GLU A 430 -17.87 -2.71 -24.45
CA GLU A 430 -16.67 -3.50 -24.77
C GLU A 430 -15.51 -3.33 -23.78
N LEU A 431 -15.66 -2.47 -22.74
CA LEU A 431 -14.58 -2.24 -21.78
C LEU A 431 -14.61 -3.30 -20.69
N THR A 432 -13.47 -3.93 -20.44
CA THR A 432 -13.27 -4.76 -19.24
C THR A 432 -13.25 -3.89 -17.98
N SER A 433 -13.77 -4.43 -16.88
CA SER A 433 -13.69 -3.77 -15.59
C SER A 433 -12.25 -3.65 -15.13
N GLY A 434 -11.89 -2.51 -14.56
CA GLY A 434 -10.54 -2.25 -14.10
C GLY A 434 -10.40 -0.91 -13.38
N TYR A 435 -9.17 -0.53 -13.09
CA TYR A 435 -8.90 0.73 -12.43
C TYR A 435 -9.17 1.91 -13.37
N THR A 436 -9.90 2.90 -12.86
CA THR A 436 -10.06 4.21 -13.48
C THR A 436 -9.46 5.27 -12.57
N THR A 437 -8.67 6.18 -13.13
CA THR A 437 -7.95 7.18 -12.34
C THR A 437 -8.43 8.59 -12.68
N THR A 438 -8.79 9.33 -11.66
CA THR A 438 -9.02 10.79 -11.76
C THR A 438 -8.10 11.48 -10.78
N ASP A 439 -7.31 12.42 -11.28
CA ASP A 439 -6.31 13.16 -10.51
C ASP A 439 -6.36 14.66 -10.84
N ASP A 440 -5.40 15.47 -10.37
CA ASP A 440 -5.40 16.92 -10.61
C ASP A 440 -5.28 17.32 -12.10
N PHE A 441 -4.85 16.40 -12.95
CA PHE A 441 -4.84 16.59 -14.41
C PHE A 441 -6.07 16.02 -15.11
N GLY A 442 -7.01 15.44 -14.38
CA GLY A 442 -8.25 14.88 -14.92
C GLY A 442 -8.19 13.34 -15.08
N SER A 443 -9.08 12.80 -15.93
CA SER A 443 -9.31 11.36 -16.05
C SER A 443 -8.66 10.71 -17.26
N ASP A 444 -7.66 11.32 -17.88
CA ASP A 444 -7.01 10.85 -19.10
C ASP A 444 -5.62 10.23 -18.86
N GLY A 445 -5.32 9.90 -17.58
CA GLY A 445 -4.02 9.34 -17.18
C GLY A 445 -3.84 7.85 -17.47
N ASP A 446 -4.91 7.09 -17.47
CA ASP A 446 -4.87 5.65 -17.67
C ASP A 446 -4.44 5.30 -19.11
N ASP A 447 -3.50 4.38 -19.24
CA ASP A 447 -3.02 3.90 -20.54
C ASP A 447 -4.07 3.03 -21.22
N THR A 448 -4.60 2.06 -20.50
CA THR A 448 -5.71 1.24 -20.93
C THR A 448 -7.01 1.77 -20.32
N PRO A 449 -8.02 2.10 -21.15
CA PRO A 449 -9.33 2.48 -20.62
C PRO A 449 -10.06 1.26 -20.07
N HIS A 450 -10.62 1.41 -18.88
CA HIS A 450 -11.45 0.40 -18.22
C HIS A 450 -12.84 0.94 -17.89
N SER A 451 -13.80 0.05 -17.69
CA SER A 451 -15.01 0.36 -16.95
C SER A 451 -14.73 0.33 -15.46
N GLU A 452 -15.37 1.20 -14.70
CA GLU A 452 -15.14 1.31 -13.26
C GLU A 452 -15.55 0.02 -12.53
N ILE A 453 -14.67 -0.50 -11.65
CA ILE A 453 -15.01 -1.59 -10.74
C ILE A 453 -15.92 -1.01 -9.64
N PRO A 454 -17.09 -1.60 -9.37
CA PRO A 454 -17.92 -1.18 -8.25
C PRO A 454 -17.14 -1.24 -6.95
N TYR A 455 -17.30 -0.25 -6.09
CA TYR A 455 -16.72 -0.23 -4.75
C TYR A 455 -17.82 -0.19 -3.71
N PHE A 456 -17.78 -1.12 -2.78
CA PHE A 456 -18.65 -1.19 -1.62
C PHE A 456 -17.83 -1.08 -0.35
N GLU A 457 -18.34 -0.30 0.59
CA GLU A 457 -17.72 -0.13 1.90
C GLU A 457 -17.83 -1.40 2.73
N TYR A 458 -16.84 -1.61 3.60
CA TYR A 458 -16.79 -2.70 4.56
C TYR A 458 -16.26 -2.18 5.90
N PRO A 459 -16.65 -2.80 7.03
CA PRO A 459 -16.22 -2.36 8.36
C PRO A 459 -14.72 -2.63 8.57
N ASN A 460 -14.14 -2.02 9.60
CA ASN A 460 -12.74 -2.26 9.97
C ASN A 460 -12.50 -3.65 10.53
N ASP A 461 -13.51 -4.20 11.24
CA ASP A 461 -13.40 -5.47 11.93
C ASP A 461 -14.66 -6.32 11.66
N ILE A 462 -14.46 -7.63 11.64
CA ILE A 462 -15.52 -8.64 11.49
C ILE A 462 -15.46 -9.66 12.62
N GLN A 463 -16.56 -10.36 12.82
CA GLN A 463 -16.74 -11.35 13.86
C GLN A 463 -17.40 -12.60 13.33
N ALA A 464 -16.87 -13.77 13.69
CA ALA A 464 -17.55 -15.04 13.57
C ALA A 464 -18.12 -15.49 14.93
N ASN A 465 -19.35 -16.01 14.93
CA ASN A 465 -20.01 -16.55 16.13
C ASN A 465 -20.05 -18.07 16.02
N VAL A 466 -19.54 -18.78 17.03
CA VAL A 466 -19.38 -20.23 16.98
C VAL A 466 -19.85 -20.88 18.26
N SER A 467 -20.45 -22.08 18.16
CA SER A 467 -20.97 -22.90 19.27
C SER A 467 -22.03 -22.19 20.13
N PHE A 468 -22.83 -21.31 19.52
CA PHE A 468 -23.96 -20.67 20.21
C PHE A 468 -25.12 -21.65 20.37
N PRO A 469 -25.97 -21.47 21.40
CA PRO A 469 -27.16 -22.29 21.61
C PRO A 469 -28.07 -22.29 20.38
N THR A 470 -28.53 -23.48 19.97
CA THR A 470 -29.40 -23.66 18.78
C THR A 470 -30.88 -23.32 19.06
N ASP A 471 -31.25 -23.14 20.32
CA ASP A 471 -32.60 -22.76 20.75
C ASP A 471 -32.86 -21.24 20.69
N GLY A 472 -31.85 -20.47 20.26
CA GLY A 472 -31.91 -19.01 20.15
C GLY A 472 -31.67 -18.27 21.46
N SER A 473 -31.32 -18.96 22.55
CA SER A 473 -30.91 -18.33 23.79
C SER A 473 -29.50 -17.74 23.65
N THR A 474 -29.20 -16.72 24.44
CA THR A 474 -27.85 -16.14 24.53
C THR A 474 -27.04 -16.87 25.59
N PRO A 475 -25.75 -17.15 25.34
CA PRO A 475 -24.86 -17.71 26.36
C PRO A 475 -24.64 -16.72 27.49
N GLU A 476 -24.40 -17.18 28.70
CA GLU A 476 -24.02 -16.32 29.83
C GLU A 476 -22.62 -15.72 29.61
N THR A 477 -21.69 -16.55 29.20
CA THR A 477 -20.30 -16.15 28.89
C THR A 477 -19.87 -16.71 27.54
N VAL A 478 -18.84 -16.11 26.97
CA VAL A 478 -18.19 -16.54 25.73
C VAL A 478 -16.66 -16.44 25.84
N ASP A 479 -15.95 -17.24 25.05
CA ASP A 479 -14.55 -16.94 24.76
C ASP A 479 -14.50 -15.78 23.75
N LEU A 480 -13.87 -14.69 24.14
CA LEU A 480 -13.61 -13.60 23.22
C LEU A 480 -12.24 -13.80 22.56
N VAL A 481 -12.27 -14.38 21.36
CA VAL A 481 -11.08 -14.73 20.58
C VAL A 481 -10.77 -13.62 19.57
N PHE A 482 -9.52 -13.29 19.38
CA PHE A 482 -9.09 -12.26 18.45
C PHE A 482 -7.67 -12.52 17.92
N VAL A 483 -7.34 -11.92 16.79
CA VAL A 483 -5.95 -11.89 16.31
C VAL A 483 -5.09 -10.98 17.21
N SER A 484 -3.86 -11.36 17.49
CA SER A 484 -2.94 -10.64 18.40
C SER A 484 -2.79 -9.16 18.09
N TYR A 485 -2.96 -8.78 16.82
CA TYR A 485 -2.99 -7.37 16.40
C TYR A 485 -4.08 -6.54 17.13
N LEU A 486 -5.23 -7.16 17.45
CA LEU A 486 -6.36 -6.47 18.09
C LEU A 486 -6.24 -6.45 19.63
N GLY A 487 -5.58 -7.43 20.24
CA GLY A 487 -5.60 -7.74 21.66
C GLY A 487 -5.51 -6.55 22.62
N ALA A 488 -4.33 -6.32 23.17
CA ALA A 488 -4.10 -5.32 24.22
C ALA A 488 -4.44 -3.88 23.78
N ASN A 489 -4.29 -3.56 22.50
CA ASN A 489 -4.41 -2.19 22.00
C ASN A 489 -5.84 -1.79 21.61
N TRP A 490 -6.74 -2.78 21.36
CA TRP A 490 -8.08 -2.48 20.85
C TRP A 490 -9.18 -3.21 21.63
N VAL A 491 -9.05 -4.54 21.83
CA VAL A 491 -10.09 -5.33 22.51
C VAL A 491 -10.15 -4.99 24.00
N VAL A 492 -9.00 -4.87 24.68
CA VAL A 492 -8.98 -4.52 26.11
C VAL A 492 -9.60 -3.14 26.34
N PRO A 493 -9.20 -2.06 25.65
CA PRO A 493 -9.87 -0.77 25.79
C PRO A 493 -11.36 -0.78 25.43
N ALA A 494 -11.78 -1.59 24.44
CA ALA A 494 -13.19 -1.74 24.11
C ALA A 494 -13.98 -2.37 25.26
N LEU A 495 -13.43 -3.40 25.90
CA LEU A 495 -14.02 -4.02 27.10
C LEU A 495 -14.05 -3.06 28.29
N GLU A 496 -12.99 -2.29 28.53
CA GLU A 496 -12.97 -1.27 29.59
C GLU A 496 -14.08 -0.22 29.40
N SER A 497 -14.35 0.18 28.17
CA SER A 497 -15.40 1.15 27.84
C SER A 497 -16.82 0.68 28.17
N VAL A 498 -17.05 -0.63 28.28
CA VAL A 498 -18.33 -1.23 28.70
C VAL A 498 -18.32 -1.70 30.16
N GLY A 499 -17.34 -1.20 30.94
CA GLY A 499 -17.26 -1.43 32.37
C GLY A 499 -16.61 -2.75 32.78
N ALA A 500 -15.91 -3.43 31.88
CA ALA A 500 -15.08 -4.58 32.22
C ALA A 500 -13.74 -4.15 32.83
N THR A 501 -13.07 -5.07 33.54
CA THR A 501 -11.80 -4.79 34.23
C THR A 501 -10.64 -5.64 33.71
N TYR A 502 -10.75 -6.12 32.46
CA TYR A 502 -9.68 -6.91 31.82
C TYR A 502 -8.48 -6.05 31.46
N THR A 503 -7.31 -6.67 31.53
CA THR A 503 -6.02 -6.07 31.20
C THR A 503 -5.27 -6.93 30.16
N ALA A 504 -4.12 -6.49 29.71
CA ALA A 504 -3.27 -7.28 28.82
C ALA A 504 -2.80 -8.61 29.48
N ASP A 505 -2.74 -8.67 30.82
CA ASP A 505 -2.34 -9.87 31.57
C ASP A 505 -3.42 -10.98 31.54
N ASP A 506 -4.67 -10.65 31.19
CA ASP A 506 -5.77 -11.61 31.07
C ASP A 506 -5.79 -12.30 29.70
N ILE A 507 -4.99 -11.83 28.75
CA ILE A 507 -4.89 -12.38 27.40
C ILE A 507 -4.10 -13.67 27.42
N GLN A 508 -4.64 -14.70 26.80
CA GLN A 508 -4.03 -16.03 26.66
C GLN A 508 -3.98 -16.45 25.19
N LEU A 509 -3.10 -17.40 24.84
CA LEU A 509 -3.11 -18.02 23.53
C LEU A 509 -4.34 -18.94 23.39
N TYR A 510 -5.16 -18.68 22.36
CA TYR A 510 -6.31 -19.53 22.03
C TYR A 510 -5.89 -20.74 21.18
N MET A 511 -5.04 -20.52 20.19
CA MET A 511 -4.45 -21.53 19.34
C MET A 511 -2.95 -21.68 19.66
N PRO A 512 -2.30 -22.81 19.31
CA PRO A 512 -0.85 -22.92 19.39
C PRO A 512 -0.14 -21.75 18.70
N GLU A 513 1.03 -21.34 19.21
CA GLU A 513 1.78 -20.18 18.72
C GLU A 513 2.16 -20.27 17.23
N ASP A 514 2.33 -21.46 16.71
CA ASP A 514 2.62 -21.74 15.29
C ASP A 514 1.38 -21.72 14.38
N PHE A 515 0.16 -21.66 14.96
CA PHE A 515 -1.06 -21.44 14.22
C PHE A 515 -1.33 -19.94 14.08
N VAL A 516 -1.20 -19.43 12.86
CA VAL A 516 -1.28 -17.99 12.58
C VAL A 516 -2.32 -17.65 11.51
N SER A 517 -2.73 -16.40 11.47
CA SER A 517 -3.88 -15.92 10.68
C SER A 517 -3.79 -16.21 9.18
N ASN A 518 -2.60 -16.25 8.58
CA ASN A 518 -2.43 -16.59 7.15
C ASN A 518 -2.66 -18.08 6.83
N GLN A 519 -2.85 -18.94 7.84
CA GLN A 519 -3.19 -20.34 7.65
C GLN A 519 -4.71 -20.59 7.58
N VAL A 520 -5.52 -19.60 7.95
CA VAL A 520 -6.99 -19.78 8.05
C VAL A 520 -7.61 -20.14 6.69
N LEU A 521 -7.38 -19.33 5.66
CA LEU A 521 -7.90 -19.60 4.31
C LEU A 521 -7.31 -20.87 3.66
N PRO A 522 -5.97 -21.13 3.76
CA PRO A 522 -5.41 -22.40 3.32
C PRO A 522 -6.04 -23.65 3.93
N LEU A 523 -6.23 -23.67 5.24
CA LEU A 523 -6.83 -24.81 5.94
C LEU A 523 -8.31 -24.97 5.58
N TYR A 524 -9.03 -23.86 5.45
CA TYR A 524 -10.41 -23.89 4.97
C TYR A 524 -10.49 -24.45 3.55
N ALA A 525 -9.64 -23.96 2.63
CA ALA A 525 -9.60 -24.43 1.25
C ALA A 525 -9.28 -25.92 1.14
N ALA A 526 -8.33 -26.40 1.96
CA ALA A 526 -8.02 -27.83 2.03
C ALA A 526 -9.19 -28.68 2.56
N ALA A 527 -10.02 -28.11 3.44
CA ALA A 527 -11.17 -28.81 3.99
C ALA A 527 -12.40 -28.79 3.06
N GLU A 528 -12.62 -27.69 2.31
CA GLU A 528 -13.86 -27.46 1.57
C GLU A 528 -13.72 -27.53 0.05
N TRP A 529 -12.52 -27.27 -0.49
CA TRP A 529 -12.33 -27.09 -1.92
C TRP A 529 -11.37 -28.08 -2.57
N GLN A 530 -10.86 -29.04 -1.80
CA GLN A 530 -9.89 -30.02 -2.33
C GLN A 530 -10.55 -30.98 -3.35
N GLU A 531 -11.81 -31.33 -3.13
CA GLU A 531 -12.56 -32.18 -4.06
C GLU A 531 -12.82 -31.52 -5.43
N ASN A 532 -12.73 -30.19 -5.50
CA ASN A 532 -12.91 -29.43 -6.74
C ASN A 532 -11.68 -29.45 -7.67
N ILE A 533 -10.51 -29.87 -7.17
CA ILE A 533 -9.22 -29.79 -7.91
C ILE A 533 -9.28 -30.48 -9.28
N PRO A 534 -9.88 -31.68 -9.45
CA PRO A 534 -9.89 -32.36 -10.76
C PRO A 534 -10.58 -31.57 -11.87
N ASN A 535 -11.49 -30.68 -11.52
CA ASN A 535 -12.27 -29.87 -12.47
C ASN A 535 -12.02 -28.36 -12.28
N CYS A 536 -10.88 -28.02 -11.69
CA CYS A 536 -10.56 -26.64 -11.40
C CYS A 536 -10.44 -25.82 -12.68
N PRO A 537 -11.25 -24.75 -12.86
CA PRO A 537 -11.03 -23.86 -13.99
C PRO A 537 -9.67 -23.19 -13.82
N VAL A 538 -8.82 -23.31 -14.80
CA VAL A 538 -7.60 -22.50 -14.88
C VAL A 538 -8.07 -21.06 -15.07
N GLY A 539 -7.84 -20.21 -14.08
CA GLY A 539 -8.22 -18.80 -14.15
C GLY A 539 -7.66 -18.19 -15.43
N GLY A 540 -8.53 -17.51 -16.19
CA GLY A 540 -8.11 -16.85 -17.42
C GLY A 540 -7.04 -15.79 -17.09
N GLY A 541 -5.80 -16.12 -17.29
CA GLY A 541 -4.69 -15.20 -17.06
C GLY A 541 -3.34 -15.82 -16.75
N ILE A 542 -3.28 -17.14 -16.55
CA ILE A 542 -1.99 -17.84 -16.38
C ILE A 542 -1.93 -18.98 -17.41
N GLU A 543 -1.70 -18.66 -18.66
CA GLU A 543 -1.06 -19.54 -19.63
C GLU A 543 0.43 -19.22 -19.70
#